data_de219eef488b797cdc96330aa9e68111
#
_entry.id   de219eef488b797cdc96330aa9e68111
#
_cell.length_a   1.000
_cell.length_b   1.000
_cell.length_c   1.000
_cell.angle_alpha   90.00
_cell.angle_beta   90.00
_cell.angle_gamma   90.00
#
_symmetry.space_group_name_H-M   'P 1'
#
loop_
_entity.id
_entity.type
_entity.pdbx_description
1 polymer ?
#
loop_
_entity_poly.entity_id
_entity_poly.type
_entity_poly.pdbx_seq_one_letter_code
_entity_poly.pdbx_strand_id
1 'polypeptide(L)'
;MINSTSGLGTAARQYSRPVSGPTLYSFGSIQAGEVRWKGMVIGAPTGTAVKAIASGRVILAGHLNGYGYMVIVKHGDSDLSLYGFNQAVFVKQGQLVSAGQTIAQVGNTGEISKPALYFGISRKGVPVNPAGWIK
;
A
#
# COMPACT_ATOMS: atom_id res chain seq x y z
N MET A 1 -8.66 16.81 6.36
CA MET A 1 -9.47 17.10 5.17
C MET A 1 -8.79 16.56 3.94
N ILE A 2 -9.57 15.99 3.05
CA ILE A 2 -9.03 15.44 1.80
C ILE A 2 -9.05 16.52 0.74
N ASN A 3 -7.89 16.72 0.12
CA ASN A 3 -7.83 17.57 -1.06
C ASN A 3 -8.02 16.68 -2.29
N SER A 4 -9.15 16.83 -2.98
CA SER A 4 -9.52 15.96 -4.09
C SER A 4 -8.67 16.16 -5.33
N THR A 5 -7.89 17.24 -5.42
CA THR A 5 -7.12 17.56 -6.63
C THR A 5 -5.61 17.38 -6.48
N SER A 6 -5.06 17.51 -5.27
CA SER A 6 -3.60 17.54 -5.09
C SER A 6 -2.94 16.16 -5.04
N GLY A 7 -3.68 15.11 -4.67
CA GLY A 7 -3.13 13.78 -4.56
C GLY A 7 -1.97 13.68 -3.57
N LEU A 8 -0.94 12.93 -3.91
CA LEU A 8 0.23 12.70 -3.05
C LEU A 8 1.35 13.72 -3.26
N GLY A 9 1.25 14.55 -4.29
CA GLY A 9 2.27 15.54 -4.58
C GLY A 9 3.50 14.93 -5.23
N THR A 10 4.70 15.37 -4.82
CA THR A 10 5.97 14.89 -5.36
C THR A 10 6.64 13.91 -4.41
N ALA A 11 7.47 13.03 -4.96
CA ALA A 11 8.22 12.07 -4.17
C ALA A 11 9.33 12.80 -3.41
N ALA A 12 9.14 12.97 -2.10
CA ALA A 12 10.07 13.71 -1.23
C ALA A 12 10.22 13.03 0.13
N ARG A 13 9.88 11.74 0.22
CA ARG A 13 9.95 10.95 1.47
C ARG A 13 9.24 11.62 2.63
N GLN A 14 8.12 12.28 2.34
CA GLN A 14 7.40 13.09 3.32
C GLN A 14 6.35 12.32 4.11
N TYR A 15 5.94 11.16 3.64
CA TYR A 15 4.90 10.38 4.29
C TYR A 15 5.49 9.37 5.27
N SER A 16 4.79 9.16 6.39
CA SER A 16 5.16 8.11 7.34
C SER A 16 4.97 6.74 6.69
N ARG A 17 5.81 5.78 7.06
CA ARG A 17 5.73 4.43 6.51
C ARG A 17 4.42 3.76 6.92
N PRO A 18 3.82 2.93 6.02
CA PRO A 18 2.61 2.17 6.39
C PRO A 18 2.89 1.11 7.45
N VAL A 19 4.08 0.53 7.46
CA VAL A 19 4.60 -0.34 8.52
C VAL A 19 6.11 -0.10 8.63
N SER A 20 6.68 -0.46 9.79
CA SER A 20 8.13 -0.47 9.98
C SER A 20 8.67 -1.87 9.71
N GLY A 21 9.81 -1.94 9.04
CA GLY A 21 10.46 -3.20 8.77
C GLY A 21 11.40 -3.12 7.57
N PRO A 22 12.15 -4.21 7.32
CA PRO A 22 13.08 -4.24 6.19
C PRO A 22 12.34 -4.37 4.87
N THR A 23 12.91 -3.81 3.81
CA THR A 23 12.43 -4.03 2.46
C THR A 23 12.88 -5.41 2.01
N LEU A 24 11.93 -6.32 1.80
CA LEU A 24 12.21 -7.67 1.32
C LEU A 24 12.39 -7.70 -0.19
N TYR A 25 11.55 -6.95 -0.91
CA TYR A 25 11.63 -6.79 -2.36
C TYR A 25 11.39 -5.34 -2.72
N SER A 26 12.25 -4.77 -3.54
CA SER A 26 12.11 -3.39 -3.98
C SER A 26 11.30 -3.32 -5.28
N PHE A 27 10.74 -2.15 -5.53
CA PHE A 27 10.03 -1.86 -6.78
C PHE A 27 10.95 -2.14 -7.98
N GLY A 28 10.42 -2.85 -8.97
CA GLY A 28 11.13 -3.16 -10.19
C GLY A 28 12.08 -4.34 -10.10
N SER A 29 12.28 -4.94 -8.93
CA SER A 29 13.06 -6.16 -8.82
C SER A 29 12.29 -7.34 -9.41
N ILE A 30 13.01 -8.40 -9.78
CA ILE A 30 12.39 -9.56 -10.41
C ILE A 30 11.57 -10.33 -9.39
N GLN A 31 10.29 -10.53 -9.69
CA GLN A 31 9.37 -11.31 -8.89
C GLN A 31 9.38 -12.78 -9.33
N ALA A 32 9.26 -13.02 -10.65
CA ALA A 32 9.30 -14.35 -11.24
C ALA A 32 9.51 -14.21 -12.74
N GLY A 33 10.53 -14.88 -13.30
CA GLY A 33 10.82 -14.82 -14.73
C GLY A 33 11.07 -13.37 -15.17
N GLU A 34 10.23 -12.87 -16.07
CA GLU A 34 10.31 -11.49 -16.54
C GLU A 34 9.36 -10.55 -15.80
N VAL A 35 8.58 -11.07 -14.85
CA VAL A 35 7.66 -10.28 -14.06
C VAL A 35 8.42 -9.55 -12.97
N ARG A 36 8.19 -8.24 -12.86
CA ARG A 36 8.81 -7.38 -11.86
C ARG A 36 7.80 -6.89 -10.86
N TRP A 37 8.27 -6.64 -9.64
CA TRP A 37 7.42 -6.07 -8.59
C TRP A 37 6.96 -4.67 -9.00
N LYS A 38 5.65 -4.44 -8.91
CA LYS A 38 5.00 -3.14 -9.19
C LYS A 38 4.79 -2.32 -7.93
N GLY A 39 5.34 -2.75 -6.84
CA GLY A 39 5.36 -2.11 -5.54
C GLY A 39 6.55 -2.61 -4.78
N MET A 40 6.60 -2.33 -3.48
CA MET A 40 7.65 -2.87 -2.61
C MET A 40 7.03 -3.80 -1.59
N VAL A 41 7.83 -4.71 -1.05
CA VAL A 41 7.39 -5.65 -0.01
C VAL A 41 8.18 -5.36 1.25
N ILE A 42 7.48 -5.04 2.33
CA ILE A 42 8.07 -4.67 3.61
C ILE A 42 7.77 -5.77 4.61
N GLY A 43 8.82 -6.40 5.15
CA GLY A 43 8.67 -7.44 6.16
C GLY A 43 8.18 -6.86 7.48
N ALA A 44 7.20 -7.53 8.09
CA ALA A 44 6.68 -7.16 9.40
C ALA A 44 5.95 -8.37 9.99
N PRO A 45 5.92 -8.49 11.33
CA PRO A 45 5.21 -9.62 11.97
C PRO A 45 3.72 -9.64 11.61
N THR A 46 3.15 -10.83 11.52
CA THR A 46 1.71 -11.01 11.35
C THR A 46 0.97 -10.25 12.44
N GLY A 47 -0.08 -9.52 12.05
CA GLY A 47 -0.89 -8.73 12.98
C GLY A 47 -0.42 -7.29 13.17
N THR A 48 0.73 -6.91 12.60
CA THR A 48 1.20 -5.53 12.67
C THR A 48 0.18 -4.61 12.01
N ALA A 49 -0.13 -3.48 12.66
CA ALA A 49 -1.05 -2.49 12.12
C ALA A 49 -0.48 -1.87 10.85
N VAL A 50 -1.30 -1.81 9.82
CA VAL A 50 -0.99 -1.15 8.55
C VAL A 50 -1.70 0.20 8.56
N LYS A 51 -0.96 1.27 8.30
CA LYS A 51 -1.48 2.64 8.39
C LYS A 51 -1.51 3.28 7.02
N ALA A 52 -2.60 4.02 6.76
CA ALA A 52 -2.69 4.82 5.55
C ALA A 52 -1.60 5.89 5.55
N ILE A 53 -0.89 6.06 4.44
CA ILE A 53 0.20 7.04 4.36
C ILE A 53 -0.34 8.48 4.28
N ALA A 54 -1.55 8.64 3.77
CA ALA A 54 -2.16 9.96 3.57
C ALA A 54 -3.67 9.83 3.60
N SER A 55 -4.35 10.95 3.76
CA SER A 55 -5.82 11.00 3.71
C SER A 55 -6.31 10.63 2.31
N GLY A 56 -7.44 9.94 2.26
CA GLY A 56 -8.03 9.54 0.98
C GLY A 56 -9.34 8.81 1.16
N ARG A 57 -9.83 8.25 0.08
CA ARG A 57 -11.06 7.45 0.05
C ARG A 57 -10.71 6.03 -0.35
N VAL A 58 -11.23 5.07 0.40
CA VAL A 58 -11.06 3.65 0.09
C VAL A 58 -11.88 3.32 -1.16
N ILE A 59 -11.21 2.83 -2.20
CA ILE A 59 -11.89 2.41 -3.43
C ILE A 59 -11.95 0.90 -3.57
N LEU A 60 -11.17 0.15 -2.78
CA LEU A 60 -11.24 -1.30 -2.71
C LEU A 60 -10.80 -1.75 -1.33
N ALA A 61 -11.53 -2.69 -0.73
CA ALA A 61 -11.16 -3.36 0.52
C ALA A 61 -11.67 -4.79 0.44
N GLY A 62 -10.77 -5.74 0.16
CA GLY A 62 -11.15 -7.13 -0.01
C GLY A 62 -10.06 -7.97 -0.63
N HIS A 63 -10.40 -9.21 -0.94
CA HIS A 63 -9.44 -10.17 -1.49
C HIS A 63 -9.18 -9.89 -2.97
N LEU A 64 -7.91 -9.94 -3.35
CA LEU A 64 -7.48 -9.75 -4.73
C LEU A 64 -6.45 -10.82 -5.06
N ASN A 65 -6.65 -11.54 -6.18
CA ASN A 65 -5.76 -12.64 -6.57
C ASN A 65 -4.31 -12.19 -6.65
N GLY A 66 -3.43 -12.96 -6.02
CA GLY A 66 -2.00 -12.69 -5.98
C GLY A 66 -1.58 -11.75 -4.86
N TYR A 67 -2.51 -10.95 -4.30
CA TYR A 67 -2.21 -9.96 -3.29
C TYR A 67 -2.86 -10.24 -1.93
N GLY A 68 -3.72 -11.25 -1.85
CA GLY A 68 -4.47 -11.51 -0.63
C GLY A 68 -5.46 -10.39 -0.33
N TYR A 69 -5.62 -10.05 0.94
CA TYR A 69 -6.51 -8.94 1.30
C TYR A 69 -5.83 -7.61 1.04
N MET A 70 -6.49 -6.78 0.26
CA MET A 70 -5.95 -5.53 -0.28
C MET A 70 -6.83 -4.36 0.14
N VAL A 71 -6.20 -3.24 0.51
CA VAL A 71 -6.86 -1.94 0.60
C VAL A 71 -6.23 -1.03 -0.43
N ILE A 72 -7.05 -0.33 -1.18
CA ILE A 72 -6.60 0.71 -2.12
C ILE A 72 -7.26 2.02 -1.72
N VAL A 73 -6.43 3.03 -1.49
CA VAL A 73 -6.88 4.37 -1.10
C VAL A 73 -6.58 5.33 -2.24
N LYS A 74 -7.59 6.10 -2.63
CA LYS A 74 -7.47 7.13 -3.68
C LYS A 74 -7.17 8.47 -3.03
N HIS A 75 -6.12 9.13 -3.51
CA HIS A 75 -5.68 10.44 -3.05
C HIS A 75 -5.79 11.43 -4.20
N GLY A 76 -6.72 12.38 -4.10
CA GLY A 76 -6.97 13.31 -5.19
C GLY A 76 -7.60 12.61 -6.39
N ASP A 77 -7.24 13.05 -7.59
CA ASP A 77 -7.91 12.58 -8.82
C ASP A 77 -7.28 11.33 -9.42
N SER A 78 -5.98 11.09 -9.19
CA SER A 78 -5.28 10.06 -9.97
C SER A 78 -4.22 9.29 -9.20
N ASP A 79 -4.01 9.56 -7.93
CA ASP A 79 -3.01 8.86 -7.11
C ASP A 79 -3.66 7.79 -6.25
N LEU A 80 -3.05 6.61 -6.21
CA LEU A 80 -3.52 5.49 -5.39
C LEU A 80 -2.38 5.00 -4.50
N SER A 81 -2.70 4.63 -3.27
CA SER A 81 -1.81 3.82 -2.43
C SER A 81 -2.44 2.46 -2.21
N LEU A 82 -1.62 1.41 -2.29
CA LEU A 82 -2.06 0.03 -2.27
C LEU A 82 -1.40 -0.70 -1.11
N TYR A 83 -2.18 -1.46 -0.35
CA TYR A 83 -1.73 -2.17 0.85
C TYR A 83 -2.24 -3.61 0.74
N GLY A 84 -1.34 -4.55 0.43
CA GLY A 84 -1.71 -5.95 0.18
C GLY A 84 -1.03 -6.94 1.11
N PHE A 85 -1.34 -8.21 0.93
CA PHE A 85 -0.88 -9.34 1.74
C PHE A 85 -1.43 -9.33 3.16
N ASN A 86 -2.49 -8.56 3.42
CA ASN A 86 -3.07 -8.44 4.76
C ASN A 86 -3.86 -9.69 5.13
N GLN A 87 -3.93 -9.98 6.43
CA GLN A 87 -4.82 -11.02 6.95
C GLN A 87 -6.20 -10.47 7.29
N ALA A 88 -6.32 -9.17 7.53
CA ALA A 88 -7.58 -8.52 7.87
C ALA A 88 -7.58 -7.09 7.36
N VAL A 89 -8.77 -6.59 6.98
CA VAL A 89 -8.98 -5.20 6.60
C VAL A 89 -10.04 -4.61 7.54
N PHE A 90 -9.85 -3.33 7.93
CA PHE A 90 -10.70 -2.66 8.91
C PHE A 90 -11.51 -1.52 8.33
N VAL A 91 -11.49 -1.37 7.02
CA VAL A 91 -12.18 -0.30 6.31
C VAL A 91 -13.02 -0.88 5.19
N LYS A 92 -13.92 -0.06 4.66
CA LYS A 92 -14.86 -0.45 3.61
C LYS A 92 -14.68 0.44 2.40
N GLN A 93 -15.03 -0.07 1.23
CA GLN A 93 -15.11 0.74 0.02
C GLN A 93 -16.01 1.96 0.25
N GLY A 94 -15.53 3.12 -0.15
CA GLY A 94 -16.23 4.39 0.03
C GLY A 94 -15.87 5.14 1.30
N GLN A 95 -15.25 4.49 2.27
CA GLN A 95 -14.89 5.12 3.54
C GLN A 95 -13.75 6.12 3.36
N LEU A 96 -13.84 7.25 4.06
CA LEU A 96 -12.74 8.21 4.16
C LEU A 96 -11.78 7.78 5.24
N VAL A 97 -10.48 7.89 4.97
CA VAL A 97 -9.44 7.59 5.95
C VAL A 97 -8.49 8.77 6.09
N SER A 98 -7.85 8.85 7.24
CA SER A 98 -6.85 9.89 7.53
C SER A 98 -5.45 9.30 7.51
N ALA A 99 -4.47 10.15 7.29
CA ALA A 99 -3.06 9.76 7.41
C ALA A 99 -2.80 9.18 8.80
N GLY A 100 -2.12 8.04 8.87
CA GLY A 100 -1.83 7.35 10.12
C GLY A 100 -2.93 6.48 10.68
N GLN A 101 -4.11 6.46 10.06
CA GLN A 101 -5.20 5.60 10.49
C GLN A 101 -4.88 4.14 10.18
N THR A 102 -5.14 3.24 11.14
CA THR A 102 -4.99 1.80 10.91
C THR A 102 -6.10 1.31 9.99
N ILE A 103 -5.70 0.70 8.87
CA ILE A 103 -6.65 0.25 7.85
C ILE A 103 -6.64 -1.26 7.64
N ALA A 104 -5.59 -1.95 8.12
CA ALA A 104 -5.43 -3.39 7.91
C ALA A 104 -4.41 -3.96 8.89
N GLN A 105 -4.20 -5.27 8.83
CA GLN A 105 -3.15 -5.97 9.58
C GLN A 105 -2.31 -6.80 8.63
N VAL A 106 -0.99 -6.78 8.83
CA VAL A 106 -0.05 -7.60 8.09
C VAL A 106 -0.37 -9.08 8.23
N GLY A 107 -0.29 -9.78 7.12
CA GLY A 107 -0.43 -11.24 7.07
C GLY A 107 0.54 -11.82 6.06
N ASN A 108 0.18 -12.99 5.52
CA ASN A 108 0.91 -13.63 4.43
C ASN A 108 -0.07 -14.22 3.43
N THR A 109 -1.17 -13.49 3.18
CA THR A 109 -2.28 -13.98 2.36
C THR A 109 -2.03 -13.86 0.86
N GLY A 110 -0.93 -13.21 0.46
CA GLY A 110 -0.54 -13.12 -0.94
C GLY A 110 0.42 -14.23 -1.35
N GLU A 111 1.11 -14.03 -2.48
CA GLU A 111 2.06 -15.00 -3.02
C GLU A 111 3.45 -14.83 -2.40
N ILE A 112 3.52 -14.85 -1.06
CA ILE A 112 4.77 -14.70 -0.34
C ILE A 112 4.73 -15.59 0.90
N SER A 113 5.87 -16.21 1.23
CA SER A 113 5.95 -17.17 2.33
C SER A 113 6.19 -16.52 3.69
N LYS A 114 6.59 -15.26 3.74
CA LYS A 114 6.88 -14.55 4.98
C LYS A 114 5.82 -13.50 5.25
N PRO A 115 5.50 -13.20 6.53
CA PRO A 115 4.61 -12.09 6.83
C PRO A 115 5.19 -10.78 6.32
N ALA A 116 4.40 -10.04 5.56
CA ALA A 116 4.85 -8.81 4.93
C ALA A 116 3.68 -7.97 4.45
N LEU A 117 3.95 -6.70 4.18
CA LEU A 117 3.04 -5.80 3.51
C LEU A 117 3.51 -5.59 2.07
N TYR A 118 2.61 -5.82 1.11
CA TYR A 118 2.80 -5.30 -0.24
C TYR A 118 2.34 -3.84 -0.25
N PHE A 119 3.24 -2.92 -0.59
CA PHE A 119 2.93 -1.49 -0.61
C PHE A 119 3.23 -0.92 -2.00
N GLY A 120 2.23 -0.31 -2.60
CA GLY A 120 2.37 0.27 -3.92
C GLY A 120 1.83 1.68 -4.00
N ILE A 121 2.31 2.44 -4.98
CA ILE A 121 1.77 3.74 -5.35
C ILE A 121 1.58 3.74 -6.85
N SER A 122 0.42 4.20 -7.29
CA SER A 122 0.08 4.33 -8.71
C SER A 122 -0.33 5.76 -8.99
N ARG A 123 0.15 6.32 -10.09
CA ARG A 123 -0.18 7.67 -10.53
C ARG A 123 -0.69 7.62 -11.96
N LYS A 124 -1.93 8.06 -12.17
CA LYS A 124 -2.57 8.06 -13.50
C LYS A 124 -2.52 6.66 -14.12
N GLY A 125 -2.74 5.64 -13.31
CA GLY A 125 -2.75 4.26 -13.75
C GLY A 125 -1.39 3.61 -13.91
N VAL A 126 -0.30 4.31 -13.60
CA VAL A 126 1.08 3.81 -13.77
C VAL A 126 1.71 3.58 -12.39
N PRO A 127 2.17 2.34 -12.09
CA PRO A 127 2.91 2.10 -10.86
C PRO A 127 4.22 2.90 -10.82
N VAL A 128 4.51 3.49 -9.65
CA VAL A 128 5.75 4.23 -9.43
C VAL A 128 6.45 3.66 -8.20
N ASN A 129 7.75 3.95 -8.05
CA ASN A 129 8.53 3.43 -6.94
C ASN A 129 8.05 4.08 -5.62
N PRO A 130 7.41 3.31 -4.71
CA PRO A 130 6.86 3.91 -3.51
C PRO A 130 7.93 4.32 -2.49
N ALA A 131 9.15 3.81 -2.58
CA ALA A 131 10.21 4.15 -1.65
C ALA A 131 10.57 5.64 -1.68
N GLY A 132 10.31 6.33 -2.78
CA GLY A 132 10.56 7.76 -2.87
C GLY A 132 9.54 8.62 -2.12
N TRP A 133 8.44 8.05 -1.66
CA TRP A 133 7.32 8.76 -1.03
C TRP A 133 7.31 8.65 0.49
N ILE A 134 7.90 7.60 1.04
CA ILE A 134 7.89 7.30 2.47
C ILE A 134 9.26 7.54 3.11
N LYS A 135 9.21 7.87 4.38
CA LYS A 135 10.41 8.15 5.19
C LYS A 135 11.29 6.94 5.40
#